data_0bd3dd016ad152864f219833c99a974a
#
_entry.id   0bd3dd016ad152864f219833c99a974a
#
_cell.length_a   1.000
_cell.length_b   1.000
_cell.length_c   1.000
_cell.angle_alpha   90.00
_cell.angle_beta   90.00
_cell.angle_gamma   90.00
#
_symmetry.space_group_name_H-M   'P 1'
#
loop_
_entity.id
_entity.type
_entity.pdbx_description
1 polymer ?
#
loop_
_entity_poly.entity_id
_entity_poly.type
_entity_poly.pdbx_seq_one_letter_code
_entity_poly.pdbx_strand_id
1 'polypeptide(L)'
;HAHAAHHHHEESFITKYIFSQDHKMISRQFLITAIIMAWVAMIMSTLFRLQLAWPGEGFAIANFLLGDKWAPEGVLSPDKYLALVTIHGTIMVFFVLTGGLSGTFANLLIPFQVGARDMASGFLNMLSYWFFFTSSVVMIASLFVEGGPASVGWTVYPPLSALPKAIPGAGTGMTLWLVSMVLFIASTLLGGLNYIVTILNLRTKGMRMTRLPLTVWALLITAVVGVLSFPVLVSAAVLLLMDRLAGTSFYLSEIHIAGEALDNMGGSPILFQHLFWFFGHPEVYIVLLPALGITSEVIATNARKPIFGYRAMIGSLCAIGFLSCIVWGHHMFIAGMNPFLGSVFVFTTLLIAIPSAVKVFNYLTTLWRGNLVLSPAMLFSIGLVTSFIAGGLTGIILADSALDIMVHDTYFVVAHFHVVMGLSAIFGMFAGVYHWFPRMFGRMMNNRLGYAHFWITFICAFGVFLPMHYVGLAGAPRRYYDSSNFPFLDGVMDLNVLITVFAIVGALAQIIFTYNFFNSIFHGQKSVQNPWKSNTLEWTAPITPMHGNWPGPLPEVHRWPYDYSKPGKEEDFVPQTVPLDPGEEDGH
;
A
#
# COMPACT_ATOMS: atom_id res chain seq x y z
N HIS A 1 17.31 10.81 46.85
CA HIS A 1 16.45 9.93 46.07
C HIS A 1 17.30 9.17 45.10
N ALA A 2 17.40 7.85 45.29
CA ALA A 2 18.30 6.94 44.64
C ALA A 2 18.07 6.92 43.11
N HIS A 3 19.13 7.25 42.34
CA HIS A 3 19.24 6.87 40.94
C HIS A 3 19.33 5.35 40.88
N ALA A 4 18.23 4.68 40.49
CA ALA A 4 18.29 3.29 40.13
C ALA A 4 19.17 3.20 38.88
N ALA A 5 20.35 2.63 39.02
CA ALA A 5 21.20 2.23 37.93
C ALA A 5 20.41 1.20 37.08
N HIS A 6 19.95 1.60 35.91
CA HIS A 6 19.45 0.64 34.94
C HIS A 6 20.60 -0.29 34.56
N HIS A 7 20.63 -1.47 35.15
CA HIS A 7 21.39 -2.58 34.61
C HIS A 7 20.98 -2.79 33.17
N HIS A 8 21.86 -2.46 32.23
CA HIS A 8 21.77 -2.91 30.84
C HIS A 8 21.90 -4.44 30.86
N HIS A 9 20.79 -5.15 30.98
CA HIS A 9 20.75 -6.53 30.55
C HIS A 9 21.07 -6.52 29.05
N GLU A 10 22.16 -7.15 28.66
CA GLU A 10 22.42 -7.40 27.24
C GLU A 10 21.23 -8.17 26.66
N GLU A 11 20.50 -7.52 25.77
CA GLU A 11 19.36 -8.15 25.10
C GLU A 11 19.84 -9.37 24.31
N SER A 12 19.20 -10.51 24.47
CA SER A 12 19.50 -11.70 23.68
C SER A 12 19.22 -11.44 22.19
N PHE A 13 19.84 -12.21 21.29
CA PHE A 13 19.55 -12.14 19.86
C PHE A 13 18.02 -12.25 19.60
N ILE A 14 17.34 -13.12 20.33
CA ILE A 14 15.90 -13.37 20.18
C ILE A 14 15.08 -12.14 20.56
N THR A 15 15.36 -11.51 21.70
CA THR A 15 14.62 -10.32 22.17
C THR A 15 14.96 -9.07 21.38
N LYS A 16 16.14 -8.98 20.81
CA LYS A 16 16.60 -7.82 20.04
C LYS A 16 16.10 -7.83 18.60
N TYR A 17 16.09 -8.99 17.94
CA TYR A 17 15.84 -9.07 16.49
C TYR A 17 14.57 -9.81 16.11
N ILE A 18 14.11 -10.78 16.90
CA ILE A 18 12.95 -11.63 16.59
C ILE A 18 11.70 -11.10 17.28
N PHE A 19 11.69 -11.09 18.61
CA PHE A 19 10.59 -10.59 19.41
C PHE A 19 10.88 -9.18 19.97
N SER A 20 11.40 -8.33 19.11
CA SER A 20 11.72 -6.95 19.48
C SER A 20 10.46 -6.14 19.76
N GLN A 21 10.53 -5.31 20.79
CA GLN A 21 9.49 -4.32 21.09
C GLN A 21 9.90 -2.91 20.65
N ASP A 22 11.11 -2.74 20.13
CA ASP A 22 11.60 -1.45 19.60
C ASP A 22 10.96 -1.17 18.23
N HIS A 23 10.29 -0.03 18.11
CA HIS A 23 9.57 0.38 16.92
C HIS A 23 10.47 0.41 15.66
N LYS A 24 11.75 0.72 15.79
CA LYS A 24 12.71 0.77 14.67
C LYS A 24 13.01 -0.62 14.13
N MET A 25 13.14 -1.61 15.01
CA MET A 25 13.35 -3.00 14.60
C MET A 25 12.09 -3.57 13.93
N ILE A 26 10.93 -3.31 14.53
CA ILE A 26 9.64 -3.74 13.98
C ILE A 26 9.41 -3.13 12.58
N SER A 27 9.75 -1.86 12.39
CA SER A 27 9.73 -1.21 11.07
C SER A 27 10.55 -1.98 10.03
N ARG A 28 11.78 -2.39 10.38
CA ARG A 28 12.64 -3.17 9.47
C ARG A 28 12.07 -4.56 9.19
N GLN A 29 11.47 -5.21 10.20
CA GLN A 29 10.82 -6.50 10.03
C GLN A 29 9.66 -6.42 9.02
N PHE A 30 8.79 -5.41 9.14
CA PHE A 30 7.73 -5.15 8.15
C PHE A 30 8.31 -4.92 6.75
N LEU A 31 9.33 -4.07 6.63
CA LEU A 31 9.94 -3.73 5.35
C LEU A 31 10.55 -4.95 4.64
N ILE A 32 11.33 -5.75 5.36
CA ILE A 32 11.99 -6.94 4.78
C ILE A 32 10.95 -7.97 4.36
N THR A 33 9.94 -8.22 5.20
CA THR A 33 8.85 -9.13 4.85
C THR A 33 8.10 -8.63 3.61
N ALA A 34 7.81 -7.32 3.53
CA ALA A 34 7.15 -6.71 2.37
C ALA A 34 7.99 -6.83 1.09
N ILE A 35 9.30 -6.65 1.15
CA ILE A 35 10.20 -6.83 0.00
C ILE A 35 10.16 -8.28 -0.50
N ILE A 36 10.19 -9.26 0.40
CA ILE A 36 10.10 -10.68 0.03
C ILE A 36 8.75 -10.96 -0.64
N MET A 37 7.65 -10.51 -0.03
CA MET A 37 6.31 -10.71 -0.58
C MET A 37 6.13 -9.99 -1.93
N ALA A 38 6.73 -8.80 -2.09
CA ALA A 38 6.71 -8.07 -3.35
C ALA A 38 7.39 -8.87 -4.49
N TRP A 39 8.53 -9.51 -4.20
CA TRP A 39 9.19 -10.38 -5.17
C TRP A 39 8.34 -11.57 -5.58
N VAL A 40 7.70 -12.24 -4.61
CA VAL A 40 6.78 -13.36 -4.90
C VAL A 40 5.65 -12.91 -5.82
N ALA A 41 4.97 -11.81 -5.48
CA ALA A 41 3.85 -11.30 -6.27
C ALA A 41 4.28 -10.78 -7.65
N MET A 42 5.46 -10.15 -7.75
CA MET A 42 6.00 -9.66 -9.02
C MET A 42 6.35 -10.81 -9.98
N ILE A 43 6.95 -11.89 -9.47
CA ILE A 43 7.22 -13.10 -10.26
C ILE A 43 5.91 -13.69 -10.80
N MET A 44 4.87 -13.77 -9.95
CA MET A 44 3.54 -14.23 -10.37
C MET A 44 2.98 -13.38 -11.49
N SER A 45 3.06 -12.04 -11.37
CA SER A 45 2.56 -11.15 -12.42
C SER A 45 3.34 -11.27 -13.73
N THR A 46 4.64 -11.44 -13.66
CA THR A 46 5.46 -11.67 -14.86
C THR A 46 5.04 -12.95 -15.58
N LEU A 47 4.80 -14.02 -14.83
CA LEU A 47 4.39 -15.33 -15.41
C LEU A 47 3.00 -15.25 -16.06
N PHE A 48 2.01 -14.68 -15.41
CA PHE A 48 0.70 -14.57 -16.08
C PHE A 48 0.70 -13.53 -17.22
N ARG A 49 1.61 -12.56 -17.23
CA ARG A 49 1.78 -11.65 -18.37
C ARG A 49 2.32 -12.37 -19.61
N LEU A 50 3.20 -13.38 -19.44
CA LEU A 50 3.63 -14.23 -20.55
C LEU A 50 2.44 -14.92 -21.23
N GLN A 51 1.53 -15.48 -20.43
CA GLN A 51 0.29 -16.12 -20.93
C GLN A 51 -0.60 -15.13 -21.69
N LEU A 52 -0.72 -13.87 -21.22
CA LEU A 52 -1.56 -12.87 -21.87
C LEU A 52 -0.97 -12.33 -23.19
N ALA A 53 0.36 -12.32 -23.30
CA ALA A 53 1.05 -11.88 -24.51
C ALA A 53 1.09 -12.97 -25.59
N TRP A 54 1.29 -14.21 -25.17
CA TRP A 54 1.45 -15.38 -26.05
C TRP A 54 0.61 -16.55 -25.53
N PRO A 55 -0.72 -16.50 -25.75
CA PRO A 55 -1.63 -17.52 -25.25
C PRO A 55 -1.28 -18.92 -25.77
N GLY A 56 -1.15 -19.89 -24.88
CA GLY A 56 -0.84 -21.28 -25.22
C GLY A 56 0.63 -21.59 -25.54
N GLU A 57 1.50 -20.58 -25.57
CA GLU A 57 2.94 -20.81 -25.75
C GLU A 57 3.59 -21.29 -24.46
N GLY A 58 4.51 -22.24 -24.56
CA GLY A 58 5.27 -22.77 -23.43
C GLY A 58 6.55 -21.99 -23.17
N PHE A 59 6.78 -21.60 -21.91
CA PHE A 59 7.98 -20.89 -21.45
C PHE A 59 8.76 -21.74 -20.47
N ALA A 60 10.02 -22.05 -20.79
CA ALA A 60 10.91 -22.82 -19.91
C ALA A 60 11.03 -22.20 -18.50
N ILE A 61 10.99 -20.88 -18.39
CA ILE A 61 11.03 -20.18 -17.10
C ILE A 61 9.77 -20.45 -16.25
N ALA A 62 8.61 -20.62 -16.88
CA ALA A 62 7.38 -20.95 -16.16
C ALA A 62 7.45 -22.39 -15.61
N ASN A 63 7.91 -23.34 -16.40
CA ASN A 63 8.14 -24.72 -15.93
C ASN A 63 9.21 -24.77 -14.83
N PHE A 64 10.34 -24.05 -14.98
CA PHE A 64 11.41 -24.00 -13.99
C PHE A 64 10.95 -23.47 -12.64
N LEU A 65 10.14 -22.40 -12.61
CA LEU A 65 9.68 -21.76 -11.38
C LEU A 65 8.48 -22.46 -10.73
N LEU A 66 7.58 -23.00 -11.54
CA LEU A 66 6.30 -23.56 -11.08
C LEU A 66 6.27 -25.09 -11.08
N GLY A 67 7.16 -25.72 -11.84
CA GLY A 67 7.21 -27.17 -12.04
C GLY A 67 6.09 -27.72 -12.93
N ASP A 68 6.20 -29.00 -13.28
CA ASP A 68 5.26 -29.67 -14.20
C ASP A 68 3.81 -29.72 -13.70
N LYS A 69 3.60 -29.67 -12.38
CA LYS A 69 2.25 -29.65 -11.79
C LYS A 69 1.47 -28.38 -12.13
N TRP A 70 2.17 -27.24 -12.26
CA TRP A 70 1.56 -25.94 -12.48
C TRP A 70 1.69 -25.43 -13.91
N ALA A 71 2.79 -25.76 -14.56
CA ALA A 71 3.12 -25.33 -15.91
C ALA A 71 3.79 -26.46 -16.69
N PRO A 72 3.03 -27.53 -17.04
CA PRO A 72 3.56 -28.62 -17.87
C PRO A 72 4.04 -28.05 -19.21
N GLU A 73 5.25 -28.43 -19.62
CA GLU A 73 5.90 -27.88 -20.82
C GLU A 73 5.99 -26.34 -20.86
N GLY A 74 5.84 -25.69 -19.70
CA GLY A 74 5.88 -24.24 -19.58
C GLY A 74 4.57 -23.51 -19.89
N VAL A 75 3.48 -24.23 -20.15
CA VAL A 75 2.14 -23.68 -20.44
C VAL A 75 1.33 -23.61 -19.14
N LEU A 76 0.73 -22.44 -18.87
CA LEU A 76 -0.21 -22.29 -17.75
C LEU A 76 -1.60 -22.82 -18.14
N SER A 77 -2.25 -23.54 -17.23
CA SER A 77 -3.67 -23.85 -17.37
C SER A 77 -4.55 -22.68 -16.88
N PRO A 78 -5.83 -22.58 -17.29
CA PRO A 78 -6.71 -21.48 -16.87
C PRO A 78 -6.84 -21.31 -15.35
N ASP A 79 -6.92 -22.43 -14.60
CA ASP A 79 -7.00 -22.42 -13.14
C ASP A 79 -5.71 -21.90 -12.48
N LYS A 80 -4.55 -22.25 -13.04
CA LYS A 80 -3.24 -21.76 -12.55
C LYS A 80 -3.03 -20.29 -12.86
N TYR A 81 -3.43 -19.86 -14.05
CA TYR A 81 -3.46 -18.44 -14.40
C TYR A 81 -4.29 -17.64 -13.39
N LEU A 82 -5.53 -18.07 -13.11
CA LEU A 82 -6.40 -17.41 -12.14
C LEU A 82 -5.84 -17.45 -10.72
N ALA A 83 -5.16 -18.55 -10.33
CA ALA A 83 -4.46 -18.64 -9.07
C ALA A 83 -3.35 -17.59 -8.94
N LEU A 84 -2.50 -17.44 -9.97
CA LEU A 84 -1.44 -16.43 -9.98
C LEU A 84 -2.01 -15.02 -9.89
N VAL A 85 -3.06 -14.71 -10.66
CA VAL A 85 -3.75 -13.39 -10.61
C VAL A 85 -4.33 -13.11 -9.23
N THR A 86 -5.01 -14.09 -8.63
CA THR A 86 -5.65 -13.97 -7.31
C THR A 86 -4.62 -13.69 -6.21
N ILE A 87 -3.57 -14.49 -6.16
CA ILE A 87 -2.56 -14.40 -5.11
C ILE A 87 -1.66 -13.16 -5.32
N HIS A 88 -1.32 -12.81 -6.57
CA HIS A 88 -0.64 -11.54 -6.88
C HIS A 88 -1.42 -10.35 -6.32
N GLY A 89 -2.70 -10.24 -6.64
CA GLY A 89 -3.53 -9.13 -6.15
C GLY A 89 -3.61 -9.08 -4.63
N THR A 90 -3.83 -10.24 -4.00
CA THR A 90 -3.89 -10.37 -2.53
C THR A 90 -2.57 -9.94 -1.88
N ILE A 91 -1.44 -10.45 -2.34
CA ILE A 91 -0.13 -10.12 -1.77
C ILE A 91 0.18 -8.64 -1.95
N MET A 92 -0.02 -8.09 -3.14
CA MET A 92 0.30 -6.69 -3.42
C MET A 92 -0.54 -5.75 -2.57
N VAL A 93 -1.85 -5.95 -2.48
CA VAL A 93 -2.75 -5.07 -1.71
C VAL A 93 -2.46 -5.18 -0.21
N PHE A 94 -2.49 -6.37 0.35
CA PHE A 94 -2.46 -6.55 1.81
C PHE A 94 -1.04 -6.58 2.38
N PHE A 95 -0.12 -7.37 1.80
CA PHE A 95 1.19 -7.57 2.42
C PHE A 95 2.23 -6.54 1.98
N VAL A 96 2.16 -6.03 0.75
CA VAL A 96 3.13 -5.05 0.27
C VAL A 96 2.66 -3.63 0.55
N LEU A 97 1.49 -3.26 0.06
CA LEU A 97 1.02 -1.88 0.12
C LEU A 97 0.43 -1.54 1.49
N THR A 98 -0.46 -2.33 2.05
CA THR A 98 -1.08 -2.03 3.35
C THR A 98 -0.12 -2.32 4.50
N GLY A 99 0.23 -3.58 4.73
CA GLY A 99 1.10 -3.98 5.83
C GLY A 99 2.53 -3.48 5.66
N GLY A 100 3.10 -3.63 4.46
CA GLY A 100 4.48 -3.23 4.17
C GLY A 100 4.70 -1.74 4.26
N LEU A 101 3.92 -0.94 3.54
CA LEU A 101 4.07 0.52 3.54
C LEU A 101 3.70 1.12 4.91
N SER A 102 2.47 0.88 5.37
CA SER A 102 2.02 1.47 6.64
C SER A 102 2.79 0.91 7.83
N GLY A 103 3.00 -0.41 7.92
CA GLY A 103 3.74 -1.04 9.01
C GLY A 103 5.19 -0.57 9.09
N THR A 104 5.85 -0.37 7.96
CA THR A 104 7.23 0.15 7.93
C THR A 104 7.28 1.60 8.41
N PHE A 105 6.56 2.49 7.75
CA PHE A 105 6.73 3.93 7.98
C PHE A 105 5.99 4.42 9.21
N ALA A 106 4.85 3.85 9.58
CA ALA A 106 4.22 4.19 10.85
C ALA A 106 5.12 3.83 12.04
N ASN A 107 5.67 2.62 12.05
CA ASN A 107 6.59 2.18 13.10
C ASN A 107 7.87 3.01 13.13
N LEU A 108 8.44 3.36 11.96
CA LEU A 108 9.63 4.18 11.93
C LEU A 108 9.36 5.61 12.39
N LEU A 109 8.34 6.25 11.84
CA LEU A 109 8.21 7.70 11.87
C LEU A 109 7.35 8.23 13.01
N ILE A 110 6.29 7.53 13.41
CA ILE A 110 5.36 8.06 14.43
C ILE A 110 6.11 8.41 15.71
N PRO A 111 6.85 7.49 16.38
CA PRO A 111 7.54 7.84 17.61
C PRO A 111 8.57 8.97 17.42
N PHE A 112 9.32 8.93 16.32
CA PHE A 112 10.30 9.98 16.04
C PHE A 112 9.65 11.34 15.79
N GLN A 113 8.65 11.41 14.93
CA GLN A 113 8.07 12.68 14.50
C GLN A 113 7.12 13.31 15.55
N VAL A 114 6.59 12.51 16.48
CA VAL A 114 5.82 13.07 17.61
C VAL A 114 6.70 13.35 18.84
N GLY A 115 7.97 12.91 18.83
CA GLY A 115 8.89 13.06 19.94
C GLY A 115 8.62 12.07 21.07
N ALA A 116 8.25 10.83 20.78
CA ALA A 116 8.05 9.76 21.73
C ALA A 116 9.26 8.81 21.77
N ARG A 117 9.45 8.14 22.91
CA ARG A 117 10.54 7.14 23.06
C ARG A 117 10.27 5.86 22.29
N ASP A 118 9.01 5.47 22.21
CA ASP A 118 8.53 4.29 21.47
C ASP A 118 7.02 4.42 21.23
N MET A 119 6.40 3.40 20.61
CA MET A 119 4.94 3.27 20.53
C MET A 119 4.32 3.16 21.93
N ALA A 120 3.03 3.47 22.04
CA ALA A 120 2.29 3.42 23.32
C ALA A 120 2.38 2.03 23.97
N SER A 121 2.38 0.96 23.17
CA SER A 121 2.59 -0.40 23.63
C SER A 121 3.57 -1.12 22.72
N GLY A 122 4.80 -1.31 23.19
CA GLY A 122 5.81 -2.09 22.46
C GLY A 122 5.40 -3.57 22.29
N PHE A 123 4.71 -4.15 23.30
CA PHE A 123 4.21 -5.52 23.22
C PHE A 123 3.14 -5.70 22.11
N LEU A 124 2.12 -4.83 22.06
CA LEU A 124 1.09 -4.88 21.02
C LEU A 124 1.69 -4.61 19.65
N ASN A 125 2.71 -3.76 19.57
CA ASN A 125 3.42 -3.48 18.35
C ASN A 125 4.17 -4.72 17.81
N MET A 126 4.92 -5.40 18.68
CA MET A 126 5.56 -6.68 18.35
C MET A 126 4.52 -7.73 17.93
N LEU A 127 3.42 -7.83 18.66
CA LEU A 127 2.36 -8.80 18.36
C LEU A 127 1.71 -8.50 17.01
N SER A 128 1.52 -7.23 16.64
CA SER A 128 0.99 -6.85 15.32
C SER A 128 1.89 -7.35 14.19
N TYR A 129 3.21 -7.21 14.33
CA TYR A 129 4.13 -7.78 13.34
C TYR A 129 4.02 -9.30 13.23
N TRP A 130 3.94 -10.01 14.35
CA TRP A 130 3.87 -11.48 14.32
C TRP A 130 2.55 -12.01 13.74
N PHE A 131 1.44 -11.32 13.93
CA PHE A 131 0.20 -11.60 13.20
C PHE A 131 0.37 -11.38 11.70
N PHE A 132 1.01 -10.27 11.29
CA PHE A 132 1.32 -9.99 9.89
C PHE A 132 2.21 -11.06 9.27
N PHE A 133 3.29 -11.43 9.94
CA PHE A 133 4.21 -12.45 9.47
C PHE A 133 3.54 -13.82 9.35
N THR A 134 2.80 -14.25 10.38
CA THR A 134 2.06 -15.51 10.36
C THR A 134 1.03 -15.53 9.24
N SER A 135 0.30 -14.43 9.04
CA SER A 135 -0.64 -14.27 7.92
C SER A 135 0.06 -14.46 6.57
N SER A 136 1.24 -13.86 6.38
CA SER A 136 2.02 -14.02 5.15
C SER A 136 2.47 -15.47 4.92
N VAL A 137 2.89 -16.16 5.98
CA VAL A 137 3.26 -17.60 5.92
C VAL A 137 2.06 -18.45 5.54
N VAL A 138 0.88 -18.22 6.14
CA VAL A 138 -0.35 -18.95 5.80
C VAL A 138 -0.76 -18.71 4.34
N MET A 139 -0.62 -17.46 3.85
CA MET A 139 -0.89 -17.14 2.45
C MET A 139 0.03 -17.90 1.50
N ILE A 140 1.33 -17.94 1.77
CA ILE A 140 2.29 -18.72 0.98
C ILE A 140 2.02 -20.23 1.09
N ALA A 141 1.70 -20.73 2.28
CA ALA A 141 1.36 -22.14 2.48
C ALA A 141 0.14 -22.57 1.65
N SER A 142 -0.81 -21.66 1.38
CA SER A 142 -1.96 -21.94 0.54
C SER A 142 -1.60 -22.35 -0.90
N LEU A 143 -0.42 -22.00 -1.38
CA LEU A 143 0.07 -22.39 -2.72
C LEU A 143 0.36 -23.89 -2.83
N PHE A 144 0.64 -24.56 -1.72
CA PHE A 144 1.16 -25.92 -1.70
C PHE A 144 0.14 -26.96 -1.23
N VAL A 145 -1.07 -26.54 -0.86
CA VAL A 145 -2.12 -27.48 -0.42
C VAL A 145 -2.74 -28.23 -1.61
N GLU A 146 -3.36 -29.36 -1.32
CA GLU A 146 -4.11 -30.12 -2.30
C GLU A 146 -5.28 -29.27 -2.84
N GLY A 147 -5.48 -29.29 -4.16
CA GLY A 147 -6.44 -28.43 -4.86
C GLY A 147 -5.91 -27.01 -5.18
N GLY A 148 -4.71 -26.67 -4.72
CA GLY A 148 -4.06 -25.36 -4.99
C GLY A 148 -4.62 -24.19 -4.19
N PRO A 149 -4.10 -22.97 -4.43
CA PRO A 149 -4.54 -21.76 -3.75
C PRO A 149 -5.92 -21.28 -4.23
N ALA A 150 -6.44 -20.25 -3.57
CA ALA A 150 -7.62 -19.53 -4.07
C ALA A 150 -7.39 -19.03 -5.49
N SER A 151 -8.35 -19.29 -6.39
CA SER A 151 -8.31 -18.81 -7.78
C SER A 151 -9.64 -18.18 -8.22
N VAL A 152 -10.31 -17.51 -7.30
CA VAL A 152 -11.61 -16.86 -7.50
C VAL A 152 -11.50 -15.33 -7.64
N GLY A 153 -10.30 -14.82 -7.84
CA GLY A 153 -9.96 -13.40 -7.78
C GLY A 153 -9.70 -12.92 -6.35
N TRP A 154 -8.97 -11.82 -6.19
CA TRP A 154 -8.60 -11.28 -4.87
C TRP A 154 -9.80 -10.76 -4.05
N THR A 155 -10.92 -10.47 -4.70
CA THR A 155 -12.18 -10.05 -4.08
C THR A 155 -13.00 -11.21 -3.52
N VAL A 156 -12.65 -12.44 -3.87
CA VAL A 156 -13.21 -13.71 -3.39
C VAL A 156 -14.75 -13.77 -3.36
N TYR A 157 -15.40 -13.34 -4.43
CA TYR A 157 -16.86 -13.27 -4.49
C TYR A 157 -17.56 -14.63 -4.36
N PRO A 158 -18.57 -14.74 -3.47
CA PRO A 158 -19.53 -15.85 -3.53
C PRO A 158 -20.44 -15.69 -4.79
N PRO A 159 -21.05 -16.76 -5.27
CA PRO A 159 -21.17 -18.08 -4.64
C PRO A 159 -19.94 -18.98 -4.78
N LEU A 160 -19.04 -18.74 -5.75
CA LEU A 160 -17.91 -19.63 -6.04
C LEU A 160 -17.01 -19.83 -4.80
N SER A 161 -16.65 -18.75 -4.10
CA SER A 161 -15.81 -18.81 -2.89
C SER A 161 -16.47 -19.51 -1.70
N ALA A 162 -17.80 -19.54 -1.67
CA ALA A 162 -18.58 -20.15 -0.59
C ALA A 162 -18.78 -21.66 -0.75
N LEU A 163 -18.45 -22.24 -1.90
CA LEU A 163 -18.68 -23.64 -2.26
C LEU A 163 -17.35 -24.43 -2.20
N PRO A 164 -17.02 -25.15 -1.10
CA PRO A 164 -15.73 -25.85 -0.97
C PRO A 164 -15.48 -26.90 -2.06
N LYS A 165 -16.56 -27.43 -2.65
CA LYS A 165 -16.51 -28.43 -3.74
C LYS A 165 -16.32 -27.81 -5.13
N ALA A 166 -16.39 -26.49 -5.27
CA ALA A 166 -16.10 -25.80 -6.52
C ALA A 166 -14.58 -25.79 -6.77
N ILE A 167 -14.06 -26.87 -7.31
CA ILE A 167 -12.64 -27.10 -7.57
C ILE A 167 -12.42 -27.06 -9.10
N PRO A 168 -11.30 -26.47 -9.57
CA PRO A 168 -10.20 -25.84 -8.81
C PRO A 168 -10.55 -24.43 -8.31
N GLY A 169 -9.88 -24.03 -7.20
CA GLY A 169 -9.83 -22.63 -6.77
C GLY A 169 -10.69 -22.23 -5.57
N ALA A 170 -11.63 -23.07 -5.13
CA ALA A 170 -12.43 -22.83 -3.93
C ALA A 170 -12.26 -23.89 -2.84
N GLY A 171 -11.24 -24.74 -2.93
CA GLY A 171 -10.91 -25.79 -1.95
C GLY A 171 -10.24 -25.26 -0.67
N THR A 172 -9.35 -26.08 -0.09
CA THR A 172 -8.60 -25.77 1.15
C THR A 172 -7.79 -24.47 1.04
N GLY A 173 -7.21 -24.17 -0.13
CA GLY A 173 -6.49 -22.93 -0.37
C GLY A 173 -7.33 -21.67 -0.17
N MET A 174 -8.62 -21.71 -0.53
CA MET A 174 -9.55 -20.61 -0.27
C MET A 174 -9.82 -20.44 1.24
N THR A 175 -9.94 -21.54 1.98
CA THR A 175 -10.09 -21.49 3.44
C THR A 175 -8.84 -20.87 4.10
N LEU A 176 -7.65 -21.26 3.66
CA LEU A 176 -6.39 -20.67 4.14
C LEU A 176 -6.26 -19.19 3.78
N TRP A 177 -6.75 -18.78 2.61
CA TRP A 177 -6.85 -17.37 2.25
C TRP A 177 -7.66 -16.59 3.29
N LEU A 178 -8.83 -17.08 3.67
CA LEU A 178 -9.69 -16.45 4.68
C LEU A 178 -9.02 -16.40 6.05
N VAL A 179 -8.38 -17.49 6.49
CA VAL A 179 -7.61 -17.52 7.74
C VAL A 179 -6.47 -16.52 7.73
N SER A 180 -5.72 -16.45 6.64
CA SER A 180 -4.66 -15.47 6.46
C SER A 180 -5.20 -14.04 6.59
N MET A 181 -6.34 -13.73 5.97
CA MET A 181 -6.95 -12.40 6.05
C MET A 181 -7.41 -12.06 7.48
N VAL A 182 -7.99 -12.98 8.22
CA VAL A 182 -8.37 -12.73 9.63
C VAL A 182 -7.14 -12.42 10.49
N LEU A 183 -6.03 -13.14 10.30
CA LEU A 183 -4.74 -12.85 10.97
C LEU A 183 -4.18 -11.49 10.57
N PHE A 184 -4.23 -11.16 9.27
CA PHE A 184 -3.80 -9.87 8.75
C PHE A 184 -4.58 -8.71 9.38
N ILE A 185 -5.90 -8.87 9.47
CA ILE A 185 -6.76 -7.83 10.06
C ILE A 185 -6.48 -7.67 11.56
N ALA A 186 -6.24 -8.74 12.29
CA ALA A 186 -5.80 -8.66 13.69
C ALA A 186 -4.52 -7.83 13.81
N SER A 187 -3.54 -8.04 12.93
CA SER A 187 -2.31 -7.23 12.86
C SER A 187 -2.62 -5.74 12.67
N THR A 188 -3.41 -5.40 11.67
CA THR A 188 -3.68 -4.01 11.31
C THR A 188 -4.51 -3.27 12.35
N LEU A 189 -5.43 -3.94 13.03
CA LEU A 189 -6.21 -3.36 14.13
C LEU A 189 -5.32 -3.07 15.36
N LEU A 190 -4.45 -4.00 15.74
CA LEU A 190 -3.51 -3.80 16.84
C LEU A 190 -2.53 -2.65 16.54
N GLY A 191 -1.97 -2.64 15.33
CA GLY A 191 -1.08 -1.56 14.88
C GLY A 191 -1.80 -0.22 14.81
N GLY A 192 -2.97 -0.16 14.16
CA GLY A 192 -3.75 1.07 13.98
C GLY A 192 -4.16 1.70 15.32
N LEU A 193 -4.64 0.92 16.26
CA LEU A 193 -4.95 1.40 17.60
C LEU A 193 -3.72 1.97 18.30
N ASN A 194 -2.60 1.27 18.22
CA ASN A 194 -1.33 1.72 18.82
C ASN A 194 -0.83 3.03 18.18
N TYR A 195 -0.97 3.20 16.87
CA TYR A 195 -0.62 4.44 16.17
C TYR A 195 -1.48 5.61 16.64
N ILE A 196 -2.80 5.44 16.71
CA ILE A 196 -3.73 6.47 17.19
C ILE A 196 -3.36 6.92 18.61
N VAL A 197 -3.19 5.96 19.52
CA VAL A 197 -2.87 6.25 20.93
C VAL A 197 -1.51 6.96 21.06
N THR A 198 -0.51 6.51 20.30
CA THR A 198 0.82 7.15 20.31
C THR A 198 0.75 8.59 19.82
N ILE A 199 0.09 8.84 18.68
CA ILE A 199 -0.02 10.18 18.11
C ILE A 199 -0.82 11.12 19.01
N LEU A 200 -1.91 10.66 19.59
CA LEU A 200 -2.77 11.52 20.41
C LEU A 200 -2.21 11.78 21.81
N ASN A 201 -1.57 10.80 22.44
CA ASN A 201 -1.22 10.85 23.86
C ASN A 201 0.28 11.03 24.15
N LEU A 202 1.17 10.66 23.24
CA LEU A 202 2.62 10.64 23.50
C LEU A 202 3.41 11.75 22.80
N ARG A 203 2.76 12.78 22.30
CA ARG A 203 3.44 13.93 21.72
C ARG A 203 4.31 14.63 22.77
N THR A 204 5.53 14.97 22.39
CA THR A 204 6.44 15.73 23.27
C THR A 204 5.92 17.15 23.53
N LYS A 205 6.50 17.82 24.53
CA LYS A 205 6.16 19.20 24.90
C LYS A 205 6.28 20.13 23.68
N GLY A 206 5.25 20.93 23.46
CA GLY A 206 5.17 21.86 22.33
C GLY A 206 4.68 21.26 21.01
N MET A 207 4.63 19.93 20.86
CA MET A 207 4.10 19.25 19.67
C MET A 207 2.57 19.30 19.67
N ARG A 208 2.01 20.36 19.11
CA ARG A 208 0.56 20.52 18.91
C ARG A 208 0.14 19.83 17.60
N MET A 209 -1.15 19.57 17.43
CA MET A 209 -1.68 18.99 16.18
C MET A 209 -1.30 19.83 14.94
N THR A 210 -1.29 21.15 15.07
CA THR A 210 -0.88 22.08 14.01
C THR A 210 0.65 22.13 13.76
N ARG A 211 1.43 21.42 14.55
CA ARG A 211 2.89 21.25 14.36
C ARG A 211 3.30 19.85 13.93
N LEU A 212 2.31 18.96 13.73
CA LEU A 212 2.59 17.61 13.23
C LEU A 212 3.00 17.65 11.75
N PRO A 213 4.01 16.89 11.35
CA PRO A 213 4.29 16.62 9.94
C PRO A 213 3.08 15.99 9.23
N LEU A 214 2.92 16.27 7.94
CA LEU A 214 1.81 15.72 7.14
C LEU A 214 1.88 14.19 7.03
N THR A 215 3.07 13.61 7.16
CA THR A 215 3.22 12.14 7.25
C THR A 215 2.48 11.58 8.47
N VAL A 216 2.60 12.23 9.63
CA VAL A 216 1.90 11.81 10.85
C VAL A 216 0.38 12.00 10.72
N TRP A 217 -0.07 13.10 10.12
CA TRP A 217 -1.49 13.29 9.80
C TRP A 217 -2.03 12.20 8.88
N ALA A 218 -1.30 11.88 7.81
CA ALA A 218 -1.69 10.83 6.88
C ALA A 218 -1.79 9.47 7.57
N LEU A 219 -0.81 9.13 8.42
CA LEU A 219 -0.80 7.88 9.18
C LEU A 219 -1.93 7.83 10.23
N LEU A 220 -2.26 8.96 10.87
CA LEU A 220 -3.38 9.05 11.80
C LEU A 220 -4.72 8.78 11.10
N ILE A 221 -4.98 9.47 9.98
CA ILE A 221 -6.22 9.27 9.22
C ILE A 221 -6.30 7.84 8.68
N THR A 222 -5.20 7.30 8.16
CA THR A 222 -5.10 5.90 7.72
C THR A 222 -5.48 4.94 8.84
N ALA A 223 -4.94 5.12 10.04
CA ALA A 223 -5.24 4.26 11.19
C ALA A 223 -6.72 4.36 11.60
N VAL A 224 -7.30 5.57 11.61
CA VAL A 224 -8.72 5.77 11.93
C VAL A 224 -9.62 5.07 10.91
N VAL A 225 -9.37 5.26 9.61
CA VAL A 225 -10.12 4.61 8.52
C VAL A 225 -9.98 3.09 8.61
N GLY A 226 -8.79 2.59 8.92
CA GLY A 226 -8.54 1.16 9.12
C GLY A 226 -9.33 0.57 10.27
N VAL A 227 -9.33 1.21 11.43
CA VAL A 227 -10.10 0.76 12.61
C VAL A 227 -11.61 0.72 12.33
N LEU A 228 -12.12 1.59 11.46
CA LEU A 228 -13.53 1.60 11.07
C LEU A 228 -13.88 0.55 10.02
N SER A 229 -12.98 0.25 9.08
CA SER A 229 -13.29 -0.59 7.90
C SER A 229 -12.88 -2.06 8.05
N PHE A 230 -11.73 -2.36 8.66
CA PHE A 230 -11.26 -3.74 8.82
C PHE A 230 -12.19 -4.66 9.63
N PRO A 231 -12.89 -4.23 10.69
CA PRO A 231 -13.87 -5.08 11.37
C PRO A 231 -15.01 -5.56 10.46
N VAL A 232 -15.40 -4.76 9.45
CA VAL A 232 -16.42 -5.15 8.49
C VAL A 232 -15.90 -6.25 7.55
N LEU A 233 -14.63 -6.19 7.15
CA LEU A 233 -14.00 -7.28 6.39
C LEU A 233 -13.90 -8.57 7.22
N VAL A 234 -13.59 -8.49 8.53
CA VAL A 234 -13.63 -9.67 9.41
C VAL A 234 -15.01 -10.29 9.41
N SER A 235 -16.06 -9.48 9.53
CA SER A 235 -17.44 -9.95 9.48
C SER A 235 -17.73 -10.69 8.17
N ALA A 236 -17.35 -10.11 7.03
CA ALA A 236 -17.49 -10.74 5.71
C ALA A 236 -16.74 -12.08 5.64
N ALA A 237 -15.51 -12.13 6.12
CA ALA A 237 -14.68 -13.33 6.09
C ALA A 237 -15.22 -14.44 7.02
N VAL A 238 -15.67 -14.10 8.22
CA VAL A 238 -16.22 -15.07 9.18
C VAL A 238 -17.54 -15.66 8.67
N LEU A 239 -18.45 -14.84 8.14
CA LEU A 239 -19.70 -15.31 7.55
C LEU A 239 -19.42 -16.22 6.34
N LEU A 240 -18.40 -15.91 5.53
CA LEU A 240 -18.00 -16.77 4.42
C LEU A 240 -17.39 -18.08 4.90
N LEU A 241 -16.60 -18.08 5.98
CA LEU A 241 -16.10 -19.31 6.61
C LEU A 241 -17.25 -20.17 7.16
N MET A 242 -18.29 -19.56 7.72
CA MET A 242 -19.48 -20.28 8.18
C MET A 242 -20.23 -20.93 7.02
N ASP A 243 -20.41 -20.23 5.89
CA ASP A 243 -21.02 -20.82 4.70
C ASP A 243 -20.20 -22.01 4.17
N ARG A 244 -18.86 -21.93 4.23
CA ARG A 244 -17.96 -22.98 3.76
C ARG A 244 -17.87 -24.20 4.68
N LEU A 245 -17.89 -23.99 5.98
CA LEU A 245 -17.52 -25.00 6.97
C LEU A 245 -18.66 -25.43 7.90
N ALA A 246 -19.66 -24.55 8.10
CA ALA A 246 -20.76 -24.79 9.04
C ALA A 246 -22.12 -24.97 8.35
N GLY A 247 -22.17 -24.97 7.01
CA GLY A 247 -23.40 -25.20 6.25
C GLY A 247 -24.44 -24.09 6.37
N THR A 248 -24.00 -22.86 6.66
CA THR A 248 -24.86 -21.67 6.60
C THR A 248 -24.99 -21.16 5.13
N SER A 249 -25.87 -20.22 4.90
CA SER A 249 -26.15 -19.68 3.57
C SER A 249 -26.25 -18.15 3.52
N PHE A 250 -25.42 -17.43 4.27
CA PHE A 250 -25.43 -15.97 4.29
C PHE A 250 -25.27 -15.34 2.89
N TYR A 251 -24.43 -15.98 2.05
CA TYR A 251 -24.08 -15.51 0.72
C TYR A 251 -24.55 -16.42 -0.43
N LEU A 252 -25.25 -17.49 -0.11
CA LEU A 252 -25.78 -18.45 -1.08
C LEU A 252 -27.26 -18.17 -1.34
N SER A 253 -27.56 -17.69 -2.55
CA SER A 253 -28.93 -17.58 -3.06
C SER A 253 -29.45 -18.95 -3.52
N GLU A 254 -30.61 -19.00 -4.14
CA GLU A 254 -31.10 -20.21 -4.79
C GLU A 254 -30.16 -20.59 -5.94
N ILE A 255 -29.50 -21.72 -5.78
CA ILE A 255 -28.50 -22.24 -6.73
C ILE A 255 -28.85 -23.67 -7.07
N HIS A 256 -28.91 -24.00 -8.36
CA HIS A 256 -29.06 -25.34 -8.86
C HIS A 256 -27.77 -25.78 -9.56
N ILE A 257 -27.25 -26.95 -9.21
CA ILE A 257 -26.10 -27.61 -9.84
C ILE A 257 -26.58 -28.89 -10.50
N ALA A 258 -26.44 -29.00 -11.81
CA ALA A 258 -26.90 -30.12 -12.61
C ALA A 258 -28.40 -30.43 -12.42
N GLY A 259 -29.23 -29.42 -12.16
CA GLY A 259 -30.67 -29.54 -11.93
C GLY A 259 -31.10 -29.83 -10.50
N GLU A 260 -30.13 -30.01 -9.59
CA GLU A 260 -30.40 -30.20 -8.17
C GLU A 260 -30.15 -28.94 -7.37
N ALA A 261 -31.08 -28.55 -6.50
CA ALA A 261 -30.95 -27.41 -5.61
C ALA A 261 -29.92 -27.69 -4.51
N LEU A 262 -29.16 -26.65 -4.09
CA LEU A 262 -28.32 -26.74 -2.90
C LEU A 262 -29.20 -26.88 -1.63
N ASP A 263 -28.73 -27.64 -0.65
CA ASP A 263 -29.45 -27.86 0.61
C ASP A 263 -29.59 -26.58 1.44
N ASN A 264 -28.58 -25.68 1.37
CA ASN A 264 -28.56 -24.45 2.14
C ASN A 264 -28.61 -23.24 1.20
N MET A 265 -29.74 -22.56 1.16
CA MET A 265 -30.06 -21.42 0.33
C MET A 265 -30.83 -20.34 1.09
N GLY A 266 -30.95 -19.16 0.53
CA GLY A 266 -31.77 -18.07 1.08
C GLY A 266 -31.01 -16.81 1.47
N GLY A 267 -29.68 -16.82 1.30
CA GLY A 267 -28.83 -15.63 1.43
C GLY A 267 -28.70 -14.85 0.14
N SER A 268 -27.71 -13.97 0.08
CA SER A 268 -27.45 -13.14 -1.10
C SER A 268 -25.97 -12.86 -1.30
N PRO A 269 -25.41 -13.14 -2.47
CA PRO A 269 -24.02 -12.77 -2.81
C PRO A 269 -23.76 -11.26 -2.75
N ILE A 270 -24.78 -10.44 -2.98
CA ILE A 270 -24.64 -8.97 -2.95
C ILE A 270 -24.37 -8.46 -1.51
N LEU A 271 -24.81 -9.20 -0.49
CA LEU A 271 -24.47 -8.88 0.90
C LEU A 271 -22.95 -8.95 1.11
N PHE A 272 -22.29 -10.00 0.58
CA PHE A 272 -20.82 -10.09 0.64
C PHE A 272 -20.17 -8.90 -0.06
N GLN A 273 -20.64 -8.51 -1.24
CA GLN A 273 -20.07 -7.41 -2.00
C GLN A 273 -20.19 -6.08 -1.24
N HIS A 274 -21.31 -5.80 -0.58
CA HIS A 274 -21.45 -4.63 0.28
C HIS A 274 -20.49 -4.64 1.46
N LEU A 275 -20.38 -5.75 2.17
CA LEU A 275 -19.46 -5.88 3.31
C LEU A 275 -18.00 -5.80 2.86
N PHE A 276 -17.66 -6.47 1.76
CA PHE A 276 -16.31 -6.43 1.20
C PHE A 276 -15.92 -5.02 0.75
N TRP A 277 -16.78 -4.34 0.00
CA TRP A 277 -16.44 -3.02 -0.55
C TRP A 277 -16.58 -1.88 0.45
N PHE A 278 -17.38 -2.03 1.49
CA PHE A 278 -17.32 -1.10 2.63
C PHE A 278 -15.93 -1.04 3.26
N PHE A 279 -15.18 -2.13 3.21
CA PHE A 279 -13.75 -2.16 3.48
C PHE A 279 -12.94 -1.80 2.24
N GLY A 280 -13.24 -2.40 1.09
CA GLY A 280 -12.37 -2.42 -0.09
C GLY A 280 -12.07 -1.05 -0.67
N HIS A 281 -13.00 -0.11 -0.63
CA HIS A 281 -12.72 1.25 -1.07
C HIS A 281 -11.91 2.05 -0.02
N PRO A 282 -12.26 2.06 1.28
CA PRO A 282 -11.34 2.58 2.29
C PRO A 282 -9.93 2.02 2.19
N GLU A 283 -9.77 0.74 1.86
CA GLU A 283 -8.46 0.10 1.71
C GLU A 283 -7.58 0.78 0.66
N VAL A 284 -8.12 1.18 -0.48
CA VAL A 284 -7.31 1.85 -1.51
C VAL A 284 -6.77 3.19 -1.00
N TYR A 285 -7.49 3.87 -0.10
CA TYR A 285 -7.01 5.08 0.56
C TYR A 285 -6.09 4.80 1.75
N ILE A 286 -6.30 3.70 2.49
CA ILE A 286 -5.37 3.22 3.52
C ILE A 286 -3.99 2.98 2.92
N VAL A 287 -3.93 2.47 1.70
CA VAL A 287 -2.69 2.31 0.93
C VAL A 287 -2.12 3.65 0.48
N LEU A 288 -2.94 4.54 -0.05
CA LEU A 288 -2.50 5.76 -0.71
C LEU A 288 -2.11 6.88 0.28
N LEU A 289 -2.86 7.07 1.36
CA LEU A 289 -2.66 8.18 2.29
C LEU A 289 -1.26 8.23 2.90
N PRO A 290 -0.66 7.12 3.38
CA PRO A 290 0.72 7.11 3.88
C PRO A 290 1.72 7.56 2.82
N ALA A 291 1.55 7.11 1.58
CA ALA A 291 2.40 7.51 0.46
C ALA A 291 2.31 9.03 0.17
N LEU A 292 1.10 9.59 0.23
CA LEU A 292 0.89 11.04 0.12
C LEU A 292 1.54 11.81 1.29
N GLY A 293 1.48 11.27 2.50
CA GLY A 293 2.17 11.83 3.66
C GLY A 293 3.68 11.87 3.46
N ILE A 294 4.29 10.75 3.09
CA ILE A 294 5.72 10.63 2.75
C ILE A 294 6.11 11.64 1.67
N THR A 295 5.33 11.71 0.61
CA THR A 295 5.55 12.65 -0.50
C THR A 295 5.56 14.11 -0.03
N SER A 296 4.71 14.48 0.92
CA SER A 296 4.67 15.84 1.48
C SER A 296 6.00 16.22 2.14
N GLU A 297 6.57 15.32 2.95
CA GLU A 297 7.87 15.56 3.60
C GLU A 297 9.01 15.63 2.58
N VAL A 298 9.05 14.67 1.66
CA VAL A 298 10.13 14.59 0.67
C VAL A 298 10.09 15.80 -0.28
N ILE A 299 8.92 16.21 -0.75
CA ILE A 299 8.77 17.39 -1.61
C ILE A 299 9.21 18.66 -0.89
N ALA A 300 8.73 18.92 0.33
CA ALA A 300 9.11 20.13 1.07
C ALA A 300 10.62 20.17 1.32
N THR A 301 11.20 19.07 1.79
CA THR A 301 12.64 18.96 2.06
C THR A 301 13.48 19.15 0.80
N ASN A 302 13.09 18.56 -0.33
CA ASN A 302 13.88 18.62 -1.57
C ASN A 302 13.52 19.83 -2.46
N ALA A 303 12.39 20.49 -2.25
CA ALA A 303 12.09 21.79 -2.88
C ALA A 303 12.71 22.95 -2.10
N ARG A 304 13.22 22.71 -0.89
CA ARG A 304 13.77 23.72 0.03
C ARG A 304 12.79 24.86 0.27
N LYS A 305 11.51 24.49 0.43
CA LYS A 305 10.40 25.43 0.47
C LYS A 305 9.32 24.93 1.42
N PRO A 306 8.64 25.83 2.17
CA PRO A 306 7.48 25.44 2.99
C PRO A 306 6.43 24.74 2.14
N ILE A 307 5.80 23.71 2.71
CA ILE A 307 4.67 23.06 2.04
C ILE A 307 3.53 24.07 1.83
N PHE A 308 3.06 24.18 0.61
CA PHE A 308 1.98 25.13 0.33
C PHE A 308 0.65 24.62 0.89
N GLY A 309 -0.05 25.52 1.60
CA GLY A 309 -1.40 25.23 2.08
C GLY A 309 -1.49 24.10 3.11
N TYR A 310 -0.63 24.08 4.12
CA TYR A 310 -0.59 23.05 5.16
C TYR A 310 -1.97 22.71 5.74
N ARG A 311 -2.78 23.73 6.12
CA ARG A 311 -4.15 23.51 6.63
C ARG A 311 -5.07 22.87 5.59
N ALA A 312 -4.97 23.29 4.32
CA ALA A 312 -5.73 22.71 3.22
C ALA A 312 -5.29 21.26 2.96
N MET A 313 -4.01 20.94 3.11
CA MET A 313 -3.49 19.58 3.01
C MET A 313 -4.04 18.67 4.11
N ILE A 314 -4.13 19.14 5.36
CA ILE A 314 -4.79 18.41 6.47
C ILE A 314 -6.27 18.23 6.16
N GLY A 315 -6.96 19.31 5.79
CA GLY A 315 -8.38 19.24 5.43
C GLY A 315 -8.66 18.25 4.31
N SER A 316 -7.78 18.19 3.30
CA SER A 316 -7.87 17.21 2.20
C SER A 316 -7.69 15.78 2.69
N LEU A 317 -6.71 15.52 3.57
CA LEU A 317 -6.52 14.18 4.16
C LEU A 317 -7.77 13.74 4.94
N CYS A 318 -8.32 14.62 5.78
CA CYS A 318 -9.53 14.34 6.55
C CYS A 318 -10.74 14.11 5.64
N ALA A 319 -10.91 14.93 4.59
CA ALA A 319 -12.01 14.81 3.65
C ALA A 319 -11.93 13.51 2.83
N ILE A 320 -10.72 13.13 2.34
CA ILE A 320 -10.51 11.86 1.66
C ILE A 320 -10.83 10.70 2.60
N GLY A 321 -10.32 10.71 3.83
CA GLY A 321 -10.58 9.67 4.82
C GLY A 321 -12.08 9.50 5.12
N PHE A 322 -12.81 10.60 5.33
CA PHE A 322 -14.25 10.57 5.55
C PHE A 322 -15.02 10.06 4.32
N LEU A 323 -14.77 10.65 3.16
CA LEU A 323 -15.46 10.29 1.92
C LEU A 323 -15.18 8.83 1.54
N SER A 324 -13.98 8.32 1.82
CA SER A 324 -13.63 6.91 1.53
C SER A 324 -14.62 5.90 2.13
N CYS A 325 -15.25 6.24 3.25
CA CYS A 325 -16.19 5.36 3.94
C CYS A 325 -17.63 5.41 3.38
N ILE A 326 -17.94 6.29 2.44
CA ILE A 326 -19.30 6.50 1.92
C ILE A 326 -19.41 6.39 0.38
N VAL A 327 -18.45 5.78 -0.28
CA VAL A 327 -18.38 5.69 -1.75
C VAL A 327 -18.29 4.26 -2.30
N TRP A 328 -18.26 3.24 -1.45
CA TRP A 328 -17.91 1.86 -1.84
C TRP A 328 -18.78 1.25 -2.94
N GLY A 329 -20.03 1.69 -3.08
CA GLY A 329 -20.95 1.10 -4.04
C GLY A 329 -20.64 1.36 -5.51
N HIS A 330 -19.68 2.25 -5.82
CA HIS A 330 -19.22 2.40 -7.19
C HIS A 330 -18.50 1.15 -7.74
N HIS A 331 -18.02 0.25 -6.88
CA HIS A 331 -17.53 -1.06 -7.28
C HIS A 331 -18.65 -2.04 -7.65
N MET A 332 -19.91 -1.65 -7.53
CA MET A 332 -21.09 -2.52 -7.62
C MET A 332 -22.16 -2.00 -8.57
N PHE A 333 -21.84 -1.05 -9.46
CA PHE A 333 -22.82 -0.44 -10.36
C PHE A 333 -23.58 -1.45 -11.23
N ILE A 334 -22.91 -2.55 -11.63
CA ILE A 334 -23.50 -3.62 -12.45
C ILE A 334 -23.79 -4.92 -11.66
N ALA A 335 -23.68 -4.89 -10.32
CA ALA A 335 -23.91 -6.07 -9.47
C ALA A 335 -25.40 -6.35 -9.15
N GLY A 336 -26.32 -5.58 -9.71
CA GLY A 336 -27.76 -5.67 -9.38
C GLY A 336 -28.16 -4.82 -8.17
N MET A 337 -27.35 -3.85 -7.79
CA MET A 337 -27.66 -2.87 -6.75
C MET A 337 -28.82 -1.96 -7.19
N ASN A 338 -29.59 -1.46 -6.20
CA ASN A 338 -30.66 -0.49 -6.47
C ASN A 338 -30.12 0.74 -7.23
N PRO A 339 -30.71 1.12 -8.38
CA PRO A 339 -30.22 2.23 -9.21
C PRO A 339 -30.22 3.59 -8.50
N PHE A 340 -31.18 3.84 -7.61
CA PHE A 340 -31.20 5.08 -6.81
C PHE A 340 -29.97 5.15 -5.90
N LEU A 341 -29.66 4.05 -5.21
CA LEU A 341 -28.44 3.95 -4.39
C LEU A 341 -27.19 4.11 -5.24
N GLY A 342 -27.17 3.54 -6.46
CA GLY A 342 -26.11 3.76 -7.44
C GLY A 342 -25.90 5.24 -7.74
N SER A 343 -26.95 6.01 -7.97
CA SER A 343 -26.85 7.46 -8.21
C SER A 343 -26.27 8.24 -7.02
N VAL A 344 -26.61 7.83 -5.78
CA VAL A 344 -25.99 8.41 -4.57
C VAL A 344 -24.48 8.13 -4.55
N PHE A 345 -24.06 6.90 -4.88
CA PHE A 345 -22.64 6.55 -4.93
C PHE A 345 -21.89 7.27 -6.07
N VAL A 346 -22.51 7.55 -7.20
CA VAL A 346 -21.93 8.42 -8.24
C VAL A 346 -21.58 9.79 -7.65
N PHE A 347 -22.55 10.43 -7.00
CA PHE A 347 -22.37 11.76 -6.43
C PHE A 347 -21.27 11.78 -5.35
N THR A 348 -21.32 10.87 -4.38
CA THR A 348 -20.34 10.83 -3.29
C THR A 348 -18.94 10.52 -3.81
N THR A 349 -18.83 9.66 -4.84
CA THR A 349 -17.53 9.30 -5.44
C THR A 349 -16.92 10.48 -6.18
N LEU A 350 -17.71 11.23 -6.97
CA LEU A 350 -17.21 12.41 -7.67
C LEU A 350 -16.71 13.49 -6.71
N LEU A 351 -17.30 13.62 -5.51
CA LEU A 351 -16.84 14.58 -4.50
C LEU A 351 -15.40 14.34 -4.06
N ILE A 352 -14.88 13.10 -4.11
CA ILE A 352 -13.52 12.78 -3.67
C ILE A 352 -12.45 13.39 -4.59
N ALA A 353 -12.83 13.73 -5.82
CA ALA A 353 -11.94 14.42 -6.76
C ALA A 353 -11.51 15.81 -6.24
N ILE A 354 -12.37 16.49 -5.48
CA ILE A 354 -12.10 17.85 -4.97
C ILE A 354 -10.91 17.85 -4.00
N PRO A 355 -10.92 17.13 -2.86
CA PRO A 355 -9.80 17.12 -1.95
C PRO A 355 -8.53 16.48 -2.59
N SER A 356 -8.68 15.56 -3.52
CA SER A 356 -7.57 14.99 -4.27
C SER A 356 -6.90 16.04 -5.16
N ALA A 357 -7.67 16.86 -5.86
CA ALA A 357 -7.17 17.96 -6.68
C ALA A 357 -6.45 19.02 -5.81
N VAL A 358 -6.98 19.37 -4.64
CA VAL A 358 -6.33 20.28 -3.70
C VAL A 358 -4.93 19.78 -3.34
N LYS A 359 -4.77 18.48 -3.06
CA LYS A 359 -3.44 17.91 -2.77
C LYS A 359 -2.49 18.05 -3.94
N VAL A 360 -2.93 17.73 -5.15
CA VAL A 360 -2.13 17.83 -6.37
C VAL A 360 -1.67 19.28 -6.59
N PHE A 361 -2.59 20.23 -6.56
CA PHE A 361 -2.25 21.64 -6.76
C PHE A 361 -1.30 22.16 -5.68
N ASN A 362 -1.45 21.73 -4.44
CA ASN A 362 -0.56 22.13 -3.36
C ASN A 362 0.84 21.53 -3.52
N TYR A 363 0.99 20.30 -4.02
CA TYR A 363 2.30 19.74 -4.37
C TYR A 363 2.95 20.52 -5.53
N LEU A 364 2.21 20.78 -6.60
CA LEU A 364 2.73 21.56 -7.74
C LEU A 364 3.13 22.98 -7.32
N THR A 365 2.34 23.62 -6.46
CA THR A 365 2.65 24.96 -5.93
C THR A 365 3.87 24.94 -5.02
N THR A 366 4.06 23.85 -4.25
CA THR A 366 5.27 23.67 -3.42
C THR A 366 6.52 23.53 -4.31
N LEU A 367 6.40 22.78 -5.42
CA LEU A 367 7.50 22.65 -6.39
C LEU A 367 7.79 23.96 -7.14
N TRP A 368 6.76 24.75 -7.40
CA TRP A 368 6.89 25.99 -8.18
C TRP A 368 7.82 26.99 -7.50
N ARG A 369 8.85 27.43 -8.23
CA ARG A 369 9.91 28.32 -7.73
C ARG A 369 10.67 27.80 -6.50
N GLY A 370 10.69 26.49 -6.28
CA GLY A 370 11.53 25.85 -5.29
C GLY A 370 12.98 25.71 -5.79
N ASN A 371 13.92 25.59 -4.85
CA ASN A 371 15.30 25.21 -5.14
C ASN A 371 15.40 23.68 -5.15
N LEU A 372 15.00 23.07 -6.27
CA LEU A 372 14.76 21.64 -6.39
C LEU A 372 16.05 20.80 -6.31
N VAL A 373 16.14 19.91 -5.36
CA VAL A 373 17.15 18.86 -5.29
C VAL A 373 16.54 17.56 -5.82
N LEU A 374 16.91 17.17 -7.03
CA LEU A 374 16.35 16.00 -7.70
C LEU A 374 17.03 14.70 -7.22
N SER A 375 16.95 14.41 -5.93
CA SER A 375 17.39 13.15 -5.35
C SER A 375 16.50 11.97 -5.82
N PRO A 376 16.94 10.71 -5.72
CA PRO A 376 16.06 9.57 -6.02
C PRO A 376 14.73 9.62 -5.26
N ALA A 377 14.73 10.00 -3.98
CA ALA A 377 13.51 10.18 -3.20
C ALA A 377 12.58 11.23 -3.81
N MET A 378 13.13 12.37 -4.25
CA MET A 378 12.36 13.44 -4.89
C MET A 378 11.78 13.01 -6.23
N LEU A 379 12.55 12.28 -7.04
CA LEU A 379 12.06 11.78 -8.33
C LEU A 379 10.90 10.79 -8.14
N PHE A 380 11.00 9.88 -7.19
CA PHE A 380 9.88 8.97 -6.86
C PHE A 380 8.66 9.73 -6.32
N SER A 381 8.85 10.81 -5.56
CA SER A 381 7.75 11.67 -5.10
C SER A 381 7.07 12.41 -6.25
N ILE A 382 7.84 12.92 -7.22
CA ILE A 382 7.29 13.52 -8.46
C ILE A 382 6.58 12.43 -9.28
N GLY A 383 7.15 11.24 -9.36
CA GLY A 383 6.54 10.08 -9.99
C GLY A 383 5.20 9.71 -9.37
N LEU A 384 5.09 9.75 -8.03
CA LEU A 384 3.82 9.57 -7.33
C LEU A 384 2.79 10.63 -7.75
N VAL A 385 3.16 11.90 -7.72
CA VAL A 385 2.24 13.00 -8.10
C VAL A 385 1.76 12.81 -9.54
N THR A 386 2.67 12.47 -10.47
CA THR A 386 2.35 12.20 -11.88
C THR A 386 1.38 11.03 -12.02
N SER A 387 1.64 9.92 -11.34
CA SER A 387 0.77 8.74 -11.36
C SER A 387 -0.59 9.02 -10.73
N PHE A 388 -0.62 9.77 -9.63
CA PHE A 388 -1.86 10.15 -8.95
C PHE A 388 -2.74 11.05 -9.81
N ILE A 389 -2.14 11.96 -10.60
CA ILE A 389 -2.89 12.76 -11.58
C ILE A 389 -3.45 11.86 -12.68
N ALA A 390 -2.59 11.07 -13.34
CA ALA A 390 -3.00 10.23 -14.47
C ALA A 390 -4.09 9.22 -14.07
N GLY A 391 -3.92 8.52 -12.95
CA GLY A 391 -4.90 7.56 -12.46
C GLY A 391 -6.16 8.22 -11.90
N GLY A 392 -6.03 9.39 -11.27
CA GLY A 392 -7.19 10.15 -10.76
C GLY A 392 -8.13 10.62 -11.86
N LEU A 393 -7.60 11.02 -13.02
CA LEU A 393 -8.42 11.40 -14.17
C LEU A 393 -9.23 10.22 -14.72
N THR A 394 -8.67 9.03 -14.77
CA THR A 394 -9.41 7.83 -15.17
C THR A 394 -10.41 7.38 -14.11
N GLY A 395 -10.19 7.75 -12.84
CA GLY A 395 -11.13 7.54 -11.74
C GLY A 395 -12.44 8.30 -11.90
N ILE A 396 -12.41 9.49 -12.50
CA ILE A 396 -13.63 10.27 -12.80
C ILE A 396 -14.51 9.52 -13.81
N ILE A 397 -13.90 8.85 -14.79
CA ILE A 397 -14.63 8.01 -15.76
C ILE A 397 -15.32 6.85 -15.05
N LEU A 398 -14.63 6.15 -14.15
CA LEU A 398 -15.18 5.01 -13.41
C LEU A 398 -16.18 5.42 -12.32
N ALA A 399 -16.12 6.67 -11.85
CA ALA A 399 -17.08 7.21 -10.89
C ALA A 399 -18.47 7.49 -11.49
N ASP A 400 -18.53 7.71 -12.79
CA ASP A 400 -19.79 7.89 -13.53
C ASP A 400 -20.33 6.52 -13.95
N SER A 401 -21.49 6.14 -13.40
CA SER A 401 -22.11 4.84 -13.68
C SER A 401 -22.42 4.60 -15.15
N ALA A 402 -22.76 5.65 -15.91
CA ALA A 402 -23.04 5.53 -17.34
C ALA A 402 -21.78 5.19 -18.16
N LEU A 403 -20.64 5.70 -17.74
CA LEU A 403 -19.35 5.37 -18.35
C LEU A 403 -18.78 4.05 -17.81
N ASP A 404 -18.94 3.79 -16.51
CA ASP A 404 -18.45 2.57 -15.89
C ASP A 404 -19.09 1.30 -16.48
N ILE A 405 -20.38 1.33 -16.82
CA ILE A 405 -21.06 0.17 -17.47
C ILE A 405 -20.29 -0.34 -18.69
N MET A 406 -19.62 0.54 -19.44
CA MET A 406 -18.88 0.17 -20.65
C MET A 406 -17.49 -0.42 -20.38
N VAL A 407 -16.89 -0.08 -19.23
CA VAL A 407 -15.50 -0.43 -18.91
C VAL A 407 -15.37 -1.24 -17.62
N HIS A 408 -16.47 -1.49 -16.93
CA HIS A 408 -16.50 -2.30 -15.69
C HIS A 408 -15.94 -3.70 -15.95
N ASP A 409 -15.11 -4.19 -15.01
CA ASP A 409 -14.44 -5.48 -15.12
C ASP A 409 -13.62 -5.70 -16.41
N THR A 410 -13.16 -4.63 -17.05
CA THR A 410 -12.19 -4.65 -18.14
C THR A 410 -10.78 -4.29 -17.66
N TYR A 411 -9.79 -4.40 -18.58
CA TYR A 411 -8.44 -3.91 -18.33
C TYR A 411 -8.34 -2.39 -18.12
N PHE A 412 -9.38 -1.62 -18.42
CA PHE A 412 -9.43 -0.19 -18.07
C PHE A 412 -9.44 0.00 -16.56
N VAL A 413 -10.23 -0.78 -15.83
CA VAL A 413 -10.26 -0.77 -14.36
C VAL A 413 -8.91 -1.20 -13.80
N VAL A 414 -8.30 -2.25 -14.38
CA VAL A 414 -6.98 -2.75 -13.95
C VAL A 414 -5.91 -1.67 -14.15
N ALA A 415 -5.88 -1.02 -15.29
CA ALA A 415 -4.96 0.07 -15.58
C ALA A 415 -5.17 1.25 -14.60
N HIS A 416 -6.42 1.65 -14.38
CA HIS A 416 -6.78 2.72 -13.45
C HIS A 416 -6.19 2.49 -12.05
N PHE A 417 -6.55 1.38 -11.39
CA PHE A 417 -6.12 1.20 -10.00
C PHE A 417 -4.61 0.93 -9.88
N HIS A 418 -3.98 0.35 -10.91
CA HIS A 418 -2.53 0.23 -10.91
C HIS A 418 -1.83 1.57 -10.99
N VAL A 419 -2.36 2.53 -11.75
CA VAL A 419 -1.75 3.87 -11.84
C VAL A 419 -2.02 4.70 -10.59
N VAL A 420 -3.29 4.79 -10.13
CA VAL A 420 -3.67 5.68 -9.02
C VAL A 420 -3.25 5.14 -7.66
N MET A 421 -3.32 3.84 -7.45
CA MET A 421 -3.01 3.19 -6.16
C MET A 421 -1.66 2.45 -6.24
N GLY A 422 -1.54 1.50 -7.16
CA GLY A 422 -0.37 0.63 -7.25
C GLY A 422 0.94 1.42 -7.44
N LEU A 423 1.04 2.20 -8.53
CA LEU A 423 2.23 3.00 -8.79
C LEU A 423 2.44 4.10 -7.78
N SER A 424 1.38 4.87 -7.44
CA SER A 424 1.51 5.97 -6.49
C SER A 424 1.99 5.48 -5.13
N ALA A 425 1.44 4.39 -4.60
CA ALA A 425 1.86 3.85 -3.31
C ALA A 425 3.29 3.27 -3.35
N ILE A 426 3.64 2.52 -4.39
CA ILE A 426 5.00 1.98 -4.57
C ILE A 426 6.02 3.10 -4.74
N PHE A 427 5.72 4.13 -5.51
CA PHE A 427 6.62 5.29 -5.64
C PHE A 427 6.77 6.03 -4.31
N GLY A 428 5.69 6.19 -3.53
CA GLY A 428 5.77 6.72 -2.18
C GLY A 428 6.63 5.84 -1.25
N MET A 429 6.49 4.53 -1.35
CA MET A 429 7.31 3.58 -0.59
C MET A 429 8.80 3.70 -0.95
N PHE A 430 9.14 3.75 -2.23
CA PHE A 430 10.53 3.96 -2.67
C PHE A 430 11.06 5.33 -2.23
N ALA A 431 10.27 6.41 -2.40
CA ALA A 431 10.64 7.73 -1.91
C ALA A 431 10.97 7.70 -0.42
N GLY A 432 10.12 7.07 0.39
CA GLY A 432 10.34 6.90 1.82
C GLY A 432 11.58 6.07 2.15
N VAL A 433 11.80 4.95 1.46
CA VAL A 433 12.99 4.12 1.69
C VAL A 433 14.26 4.91 1.39
N TYR A 434 14.38 5.57 0.22
CA TYR A 434 15.56 6.38 -0.10
C TYR A 434 15.76 7.54 0.88
N HIS A 435 14.67 8.19 1.32
CA HIS A 435 14.75 9.34 2.22
C HIS A 435 15.14 8.95 3.66
N TRP A 436 14.49 7.93 4.23
CA TRP A 436 14.72 7.51 5.62
C TRP A 436 15.68 6.33 5.78
N PHE A 437 16.30 5.85 4.71
CA PHE A 437 17.34 4.81 4.81
C PHE A 437 18.43 5.15 5.83
N PRO A 438 18.93 6.41 5.92
CA PRO A 438 19.88 6.82 6.94
C PRO A 438 19.36 6.61 8.37
N ARG A 439 18.07 6.86 8.61
CA ARG A 439 17.44 6.62 9.92
C ARG A 439 17.28 5.15 10.25
N MET A 440 17.09 4.32 9.23
CA MET A 440 16.94 2.87 9.40
C MET A 440 18.27 2.19 9.68
N PHE A 441 19.33 2.56 8.94
CA PHE A 441 20.58 1.79 8.87
C PHE A 441 21.85 2.62 9.15
N GLY A 442 21.76 3.91 9.38
CA GLY A 442 22.91 4.80 9.61
C GLY A 442 23.80 5.02 8.39
N ARG A 443 23.34 4.65 7.20
CA ARG A 443 24.09 4.71 5.94
C ARG A 443 23.24 5.31 4.82
N MET A 444 23.90 5.72 3.74
CA MET A 444 23.28 6.26 2.53
C MET A 444 23.16 5.17 1.45
N MET A 445 22.05 5.17 0.72
CA MET A 445 21.94 4.39 -0.52
C MET A 445 22.70 5.04 -1.67
N ASN A 446 23.10 4.25 -2.66
CA ASN A 446 23.79 4.77 -3.84
C ASN A 446 22.82 5.51 -4.77
N ASN A 447 23.05 6.81 -4.96
CA ASN A 447 22.21 7.66 -5.78
C ASN A 447 22.22 7.29 -7.27
N ARG A 448 23.36 6.85 -7.83
CA ARG A 448 23.44 6.47 -9.25
C ARG A 448 22.54 5.28 -9.56
N LEU A 449 22.57 4.27 -8.69
CA LEU A 449 21.65 3.13 -8.76
C LEU A 449 20.20 3.58 -8.53
N GLY A 450 19.98 4.55 -7.62
CA GLY A 450 18.67 5.13 -7.37
C GLY A 450 18.08 5.82 -8.60
N TYR A 451 18.88 6.58 -9.34
CA TYR A 451 18.44 7.21 -10.60
C TYR A 451 18.12 6.17 -11.68
N ALA A 452 18.98 5.17 -11.86
CA ALA A 452 18.73 4.08 -12.81
C ALA A 452 17.43 3.33 -12.46
N HIS A 453 17.24 2.99 -11.18
CA HIS A 453 16.02 2.36 -10.68
C HIS A 453 14.79 3.21 -10.98
N PHE A 454 14.83 4.51 -10.67
CA PHE A 454 13.68 5.38 -10.91
C PHE A 454 13.31 5.46 -12.40
N TRP A 455 14.27 5.82 -13.26
CA TRP A 455 13.94 6.07 -14.67
C TRP A 455 13.47 4.83 -15.40
N ILE A 456 14.10 3.67 -15.17
CA ILE A 456 13.65 2.43 -15.79
C ILE A 456 12.26 2.04 -15.27
N THR A 457 12.06 2.10 -13.94
CA THR A 457 10.77 1.76 -13.34
C THR A 457 9.66 2.70 -13.80
N PHE A 458 9.90 4.01 -13.84
CA PHE A 458 8.91 5.01 -14.24
C PHE A 458 8.49 4.84 -15.70
N ILE A 459 9.45 4.72 -16.61
CA ILE A 459 9.17 4.53 -18.04
C ILE A 459 8.42 3.21 -18.27
N CYS A 460 8.91 2.13 -17.65
CA CYS A 460 8.27 0.82 -17.80
C CYS A 460 6.86 0.78 -17.20
N ALA A 461 6.63 1.40 -16.06
CA ALA A 461 5.33 1.45 -15.43
C ALA A 461 4.28 2.12 -16.32
N PHE A 462 4.61 3.28 -16.90
CA PHE A 462 3.71 3.93 -17.86
C PHE A 462 3.62 3.15 -19.19
N GLY A 463 4.70 2.49 -19.63
CA GLY A 463 4.69 1.59 -20.77
C GLY A 463 3.80 0.36 -20.59
N VAL A 464 3.56 -0.06 -19.34
CA VAL A 464 2.59 -1.12 -19.02
C VAL A 464 1.16 -0.56 -18.98
N PHE A 465 0.91 0.45 -18.15
CA PHE A 465 -0.45 0.78 -17.77
C PHE A 465 -1.15 1.78 -18.68
N LEU A 466 -0.44 2.63 -19.44
CA LEU A 466 -1.10 3.49 -20.43
C LEU A 466 -1.69 2.67 -21.58
N PRO A 467 -0.93 1.77 -22.26
CA PRO A 467 -1.52 0.90 -23.29
C PRO A 467 -2.62 -0.01 -22.76
N MET A 468 -2.54 -0.43 -21.50
CA MET A 468 -3.55 -1.27 -20.86
C MET A 468 -4.92 -0.61 -20.79
N HIS A 469 -5.01 0.73 -20.69
CA HIS A 469 -6.28 1.45 -20.79
C HIS A 469 -6.94 1.24 -22.17
N TYR A 470 -6.16 1.27 -23.24
CA TYR A 470 -6.68 1.04 -24.59
C TYR A 470 -7.18 -0.40 -24.79
N VAL A 471 -6.45 -1.39 -24.23
CA VAL A 471 -6.92 -2.78 -24.22
C VAL A 471 -8.26 -2.90 -23.49
N GLY A 472 -8.43 -2.19 -22.38
CA GLY A 472 -9.70 -2.14 -21.65
C GLY A 472 -10.82 -1.42 -22.39
N LEU A 473 -10.53 -0.29 -23.05
CA LEU A 473 -11.51 0.45 -23.87
C LEU A 473 -11.98 -0.37 -25.09
N ALA A 474 -11.15 -1.26 -25.60
CA ALA A 474 -11.55 -2.22 -26.64
C ALA A 474 -12.49 -3.31 -26.10
N GLY A 475 -12.73 -3.37 -24.79
CA GLY A 475 -13.64 -4.32 -24.16
C GLY A 475 -12.97 -5.60 -23.66
N ALA A 476 -11.63 -5.66 -23.56
CA ALA A 476 -10.95 -6.83 -23.03
C ALA A 476 -11.29 -7.04 -21.55
N PRO A 477 -11.95 -8.15 -21.17
CA PRO A 477 -12.32 -8.42 -19.80
C PRO A 477 -11.08 -8.77 -18.96
N ARG A 478 -11.05 -8.33 -17.70
CA ARG A 478 -10.00 -8.71 -16.77
C ARG A 478 -10.19 -10.17 -16.30
N ARG A 479 -9.11 -10.81 -15.84
CA ARG A 479 -9.09 -12.17 -15.29
C ARG A 479 -9.38 -13.28 -16.30
N TYR A 480 -9.42 -12.98 -17.59
CA TYR A 480 -9.57 -13.98 -18.62
C TYR A 480 -8.20 -14.52 -19.05
N TYR A 481 -8.12 -15.85 -19.11
CA TYR A 481 -6.91 -16.59 -19.44
C TYR A 481 -6.42 -16.35 -20.86
N ASP A 482 -7.35 -16.26 -21.81
CA ASP A 482 -7.06 -16.11 -23.24
C ASP A 482 -8.05 -15.16 -23.89
N SER A 483 -7.55 -13.99 -24.30
CA SER A 483 -8.34 -12.98 -24.99
C SER A 483 -8.40 -13.19 -26.50
N SER A 484 -7.60 -14.10 -27.07
CA SER A 484 -7.62 -14.41 -28.50
C SER A 484 -8.92 -15.08 -28.95
N ASN A 485 -9.71 -15.60 -28.01
CA ASN A 485 -11.04 -16.14 -28.28
C ASN A 485 -12.10 -15.07 -28.62
N PHE A 486 -11.74 -13.78 -28.53
CA PHE A 486 -12.64 -12.67 -28.83
C PHE A 486 -12.20 -11.94 -30.12
N PRO A 487 -12.79 -12.21 -31.29
CA PRO A 487 -12.36 -11.62 -32.58
C PRO A 487 -12.38 -10.07 -32.58
N PHE A 488 -13.24 -9.45 -31.78
CA PHE A 488 -13.29 -7.98 -31.66
C PHE A 488 -12.06 -7.38 -30.99
N LEU A 489 -11.20 -8.19 -30.35
CA LEU A 489 -9.96 -7.75 -29.71
C LEU A 489 -8.73 -7.87 -30.61
N ASP A 490 -8.83 -8.49 -31.81
CA ASP A 490 -7.69 -8.75 -32.69
C ASP A 490 -6.84 -7.49 -32.93
N GLY A 491 -7.49 -6.31 -33.06
CA GLY A 491 -6.80 -5.05 -33.33
C GLY A 491 -5.98 -4.49 -32.15
N VAL A 492 -6.10 -5.07 -30.96
CA VAL A 492 -5.39 -4.61 -29.73
C VAL A 492 -4.54 -5.68 -29.07
N MET A 493 -4.52 -6.90 -29.62
CA MET A 493 -3.76 -8.02 -29.02
C MET A 493 -2.26 -7.76 -28.98
N ASP A 494 -1.70 -7.10 -29.98
CA ASP A 494 -0.27 -6.74 -30.03
C ASP A 494 0.13 -5.83 -28.86
N LEU A 495 -0.79 -5.05 -28.30
CA LEU A 495 -0.52 -4.25 -27.11
C LEU A 495 -0.19 -5.11 -25.90
N ASN A 496 -0.72 -6.33 -25.78
CA ASN A 496 -0.38 -7.25 -24.70
C ASN A 496 1.10 -7.68 -24.75
N VAL A 497 1.66 -7.82 -25.95
CA VAL A 497 3.09 -8.09 -26.12
C VAL A 497 3.92 -6.90 -25.65
N LEU A 498 3.58 -5.69 -26.12
CA LEU A 498 4.25 -4.46 -25.69
C LEU A 498 4.20 -4.28 -24.17
N ILE A 499 3.02 -4.41 -23.57
CA ILE A 499 2.80 -4.32 -22.11
C ILE A 499 3.68 -5.34 -21.38
N THR A 500 3.77 -6.58 -21.88
CA THR A 500 4.53 -7.65 -21.25
C THR A 500 6.04 -7.40 -21.31
N VAL A 501 6.54 -6.89 -22.44
CA VAL A 501 7.96 -6.49 -22.56
C VAL A 501 8.30 -5.40 -21.51
N PHE A 502 7.50 -4.35 -21.40
CA PHE A 502 7.71 -3.31 -20.38
C PHE A 502 7.59 -3.88 -18.95
N ALA A 503 6.66 -4.80 -18.72
CA ALA A 503 6.49 -5.44 -17.41
C ALA A 503 7.75 -6.25 -17.02
N ILE A 504 8.33 -7.00 -17.94
CA ILE A 504 9.57 -7.77 -17.70
C ILE A 504 10.74 -6.83 -17.40
N VAL A 505 10.94 -5.79 -18.22
CA VAL A 505 12.03 -4.82 -18.00
C VAL A 505 11.85 -4.08 -16.69
N GLY A 506 10.62 -3.67 -16.35
CA GLY A 506 10.29 -3.04 -15.07
C GLY A 506 10.52 -3.97 -13.87
N ALA A 507 10.22 -5.26 -14.00
CA ALA A 507 10.53 -6.26 -12.98
C ALA A 507 12.04 -6.42 -12.78
N LEU A 508 12.81 -6.49 -13.86
CA LEU A 508 14.28 -6.56 -13.80
C LEU A 508 14.90 -5.31 -13.15
N ALA A 509 14.29 -4.13 -13.32
CA ALA A 509 14.74 -2.90 -12.66
C ALA A 509 14.67 -3.01 -11.12
N GLN A 510 13.81 -3.86 -10.56
CA GLN A 510 13.71 -4.06 -9.12
C GLN A 510 14.92 -4.82 -8.54
N ILE A 511 15.69 -5.50 -9.39
CA ILE A 511 17.00 -6.08 -8.99
C ILE A 511 17.96 -4.95 -8.61
N ILE A 512 17.93 -3.82 -9.34
CA ILE A 512 18.77 -2.65 -9.04
C ILE A 512 18.42 -2.10 -7.65
N PHE A 513 17.12 -1.97 -7.34
CA PHE A 513 16.68 -1.53 -6.01
C PHE A 513 17.13 -2.51 -4.92
N THR A 514 16.85 -3.79 -5.11
CA THR A 514 17.16 -4.84 -4.13
C THR A 514 18.67 -4.90 -3.86
N TYR A 515 19.47 -4.87 -4.92
CA TYR A 515 20.92 -4.81 -4.78
C TYR A 515 21.37 -3.55 -4.04
N ASN A 516 20.89 -2.38 -4.44
CA ASN A 516 21.23 -1.10 -3.81
C ASN A 516 20.85 -1.12 -2.32
N PHE A 517 19.65 -1.61 -1.99
CA PHE A 517 19.13 -1.67 -0.63
C PHE A 517 20.03 -2.55 0.26
N PHE A 518 20.23 -3.81 -0.09
CA PHE A 518 21.01 -4.73 0.74
C PHE A 518 22.50 -4.41 0.77
N ASN A 519 23.09 -4.04 -0.37
CA ASN A 519 24.50 -3.65 -0.41
C ASN A 519 24.75 -2.40 0.45
N SER A 520 23.84 -1.43 0.44
CA SER A 520 24.00 -0.18 1.21
C SER A 520 23.88 -0.40 2.72
N ILE A 521 23.17 -1.42 3.19
CA ILE A 521 23.12 -1.79 4.63
C ILE A 521 24.53 -2.09 5.15
N PHE A 522 25.36 -2.76 4.36
CA PHE A 522 26.69 -3.22 4.79
C PHE A 522 27.82 -2.30 4.31
N HIS A 523 27.74 -1.80 3.09
CA HIS A 523 28.82 -1.10 2.40
C HIS A 523 28.49 0.37 2.02
N GLY A 524 27.26 0.84 2.28
CA GLY A 524 26.88 2.23 2.01
C GLY A 524 27.74 3.23 2.79
N GLN A 525 27.90 4.44 2.26
CA GLN A 525 28.56 5.53 2.96
C GLN A 525 27.87 5.80 4.30
N LYS A 526 28.63 5.96 5.38
CA LYS A 526 28.05 6.37 6.68
C LYS A 526 27.36 7.71 6.54
N SER A 527 26.16 7.82 7.10
CA SER A 527 25.39 9.05 7.07
C SER A 527 25.88 10.04 8.12
N VAL A 528 25.80 11.32 7.79
CA VAL A 528 25.82 12.41 8.78
C VAL A 528 24.48 12.46 9.53
N GLN A 529 24.41 13.23 10.62
CA GLN A 529 23.24 13.30 11.51
C GLN A 529 21.96 13.71 10.78
N ASN A 530 22.01 14.71 9.93
CA ASN A 530 20.88 15.22 9.15
C ASN A 530 21.31 15.43 7.68
N PRO A 531 21.33 14.36 6.86
CA PRO A 531 21.89 14.43 5.52
C PRO A 531 21.04 15.28 4.56
N TRP A 532 19.78 15.49 4.88
CA TRP A 532 18.85 16.24 4.05
C TRP A 532 18.65 17.69 4.49
N LYS A 533 19.25 18.10 5.61
CA LYS A 533 18.96 19.38 6.26
C LYS A 533 17.45 19.56 6.44
N SER A 534 16.81 18.57 7.00
CA SER A 534 15.36 18.52 7.25
C SER A 534 15.01 19.10 8.61
N ASN A 535 13.78 19.60 8.75
CA ASN A 535 13.32 20.30 9.96
C ASN A 535 12.70 19.38 11.01
N THR A 536 12.29 18.17 10.62
CA THR A 536 11.50 17.26 11.44
C THR A 536 12.32 16.54 12.51
N LEU A 537 11.65 16.12 13.60
CA LEU A 537 12.30 15.64 14.83
C LEU A 537 13.15 14.40 14.66
N GLU A 538 12.83 13.51 13.73
CA GLU A 538 13.59 12.28 13.52
C GLU A 538 15.07 12.53 13.22
N TRP A 539 15.41 13.69 12.70
CA TRP A 539 16.79 14.06 12.36
C TRP A 539 17.54 14.67 13.55
N THR A 540 16.87 14.92 14.66
CA THR A 540 17.51 15.34 15.93
C THR A 540 17.94 14.16 16.81
N ALA A 541 17.34 12.98 16.60
CA ALA A 541 17.74 11.77 17.29
C ALA A 541 19.09 11.24 16.76
N PRO A 542 19.95 10.64 17.60
CA PRO A 542 21.25 10.11 17.17
C PRO A 542 21.11 9.19 15.96
N ILE A 543 21.99 9.34 14.96
CA ILE A 543 21.94 8.53 13.73
C ILE A 543 22.20 7.04 14.02
N THR A 544 23.00 6.74 15.02
CA THR A 544 23.14 5.37 15.55
C THR A 544 21.89 5.05 16.36
N PRO A 545 21.09 4.06 15.96
CA PRO A 545 19.87 3.72 16.66
C PRO A 545 20.14 3.33 18.13
N MET A 546 19.37 3.92 19.02
CA MET A 546 19.39 3.60 20.44
C MET A 546 17.97 3.38 20.97
N HIS A 547 17.83 2.59 22.02
CA HIS A 547 16.54 2.42 22.69
C HIS A 547 16.07 3.75 23.27
N GLY A 548 14.77 4.07 23.11
CA GLY A 548 14.18 5.32 23.61
C GLY A 548 14.50 6.57 22.79
N ASN A 549 15.10 6.43 21.61
CA ASN A 549 15.31 7.45 20.57
C ASN A 549 16.26 8.61 20.91
N TRP A 550 16.22 9.17 22.11
CA TRP A 550 17.09 10.28 22.55
C TRP A 550 17.81 9.93 23.86
N PRO A 551 19.09 10.29 24.01
CA PRO A 551 19.89 9.91 25.18
C PRO A 551 19.56 10.69 26.47
N GLY A 552 18.77 11.75 26.36
CA GLY A 552 18.40 12.64 27.47
C GLY A 552 16.92 12.96 27.49
N PRO A 553 16.54 14.15 27.93
CA PRO A 553 15.16 14.63 27.83
C PRO A 553 14.65 14.57 26.40
N LEU A 554 13.34 14.39 26.23
CA LEU A 554 12.72 14.46 24.90
C LEU A 554 12.85 15.90 24.36
N PRO A 555 13.02 16.05 23.02
CA PRO A 555 13.14 17.36 22.42
C PRO A 555 11.85 18.16 22.59
N GLU A 556 11.95 19.45 22.90
CA GLU A 556 10.81 20.38 22.93
C GLU A 556 10.61 20.99 21.54
N VAL A 557 9.35 21.15 21.12
CA VAL A 557 8.98 21.67 19.82
C VAL A 557 8.47 23.11 19.94
N HIS A 558 9.01 24.00 19.13
CA HIS A 558 8.70 25.43 19.16
C HIS A 558 8.03 25.93 17.90
N ARG A 559 8.19 25.23 16.76
CA ARG A 559 7.69 25.64 15.44
C ARG A 559 7.13 24.48 14.62
N TRP A 560 6.47 24.81 13.53
CA TRP A 560 5.96 23.83 12.58
C TRP A 560 7.09 23.15 11.78
N PRO A 561 6.85 22.05 11.04
CA PRO A 561 7.92 21.25 10.42
C PRO A 561 8.45 21.78 9.08
N TYR A 562 7.99 22.93 8.57
CA TYR A 562 8.26 23.34 7.18
C TYR A 562 8.92 24.72 7.05
N ASP A 563 9.70 25.15 8.02
CA ASP A 563 10.46 26.40 7.98
C ASP A 563 11.71 26.29 7.08
N TYR A 564 11.47 26.13 5.78
CA TYR A 564 12.52 26.14 4.76
C TYR A 564 12.65 27.53 4.12
N SER A 565 13.89 27.92 3.76
CA SER A 565 14.23 29.17 3.07
C SER A 565 13.62 30.42 3.71
N LYS A 566 13.63 30.49 5.03
CA LYS A 566 13.10 31.65 5.78
C LYS A 566 13.98 32.87 5.59
N PRO A 567 13.43 34.05 5.24
CA PRO A 567 14.20 35.28 5.14
C PRO A 567 14.93 35.61 6.46
N GLY A 568 16.19 36.05 6.36
CA GLY A 568 17.00 36.47 7.51
C GLY A 568 17.63 35.32 8.31
N LYS A 569 17.45 34.06 7.92
CA LYS A 569 18.17 32.92 8.51
C LYS A 569 19.40 32.60 7.66
N GLU A 570 20.48 32.19 8.33
CA GLU A 570 21.75 31.81 7.68
C GLU A 570 21.60 30.49 6.90
N GLU A 571 20.93 29.51 7.49
CA GLU A 571 20.64 28.22 6.87
C GLU A 571 19.25 28.24 6.21
N ASP A 572 19.09 27.47 5.13
CA ASP A 572 17.84 27.37 4.38
C ASP A 572 16.80 26.41 5.04
N PHE A 573 17.04 26.02 6.29
CA PHE A 573 16.13 25.20 7.10
C PHE A 573 16.22 25.60 8.56
N VAL A 574 15.12 25.39 9.31
CA VAL A 574 15.10 25.66 10.76
C VAL A 574 14.43 24.47 11.47
N PRO A 575 15.19 23.69 12.23
CA PRO A 575 14.63 22.53 12.96
C PRO A 575 13.49 22.92 13.92
N GLN A 576 12.52 22.03 14.08
CA GLN A 576 11.36 22.23 14.96
C GLN A 576 11.73 22.53 16.44
N THR A 577 12.93 22.16 16.84
CA THR A 577 13.45 22.38 18.20
C THR A 577 14.02 23.77 18.44
N VAL A 578 14.16 24.59 17.39
CA VAL A 578 14.66 25.96 17.52
C VAL A 578 13.51 26.89 17.93
N PRO A 579 13.64 27.67 19.02
CA PRO A 579 12.63 28.64 19.42
C PRO A 579 12.32 29.65 18.32
N LEU A 580 11.09 30.18 18.36
CA LEU A 580 10.72 31.32 17.50
C LEU A 580 11.47 32.58 17.97
N ASP A 581 11.90 33.41 17.02
CA ASP A 581 12.45 34.72 17.34
C ASP A 581 11.36 35.67 17.89
N PRO A 582 11.72 36.70 18.64
CA PRO A 582 10.74 37.69 19.11
C PRO A 582 9.97 38.31 17.94
N GLY A 583 8.66 38.16 17.92
CA GLY A 583 7.78 38.64 16.85
C GLY A 583 7.67 37.71 15.61
N GLU A 584 8.33 36.57 15.60
CA GLU A 584 8.16 35.54 14.57
C GLU A 584 6.85 34.77 14.80
N GLU A 585 6.02 34.69 13.76
CA GLU A 585 4.81 33.88 13.80
C GLU A 585 5.15 32.41 13.47
N ASP A 586 4.45 31.48 14.16
CA ASP A 586 4.48 30.05 13.81
C ASP A 586 3.81 29.88 12.44
N GLY A 587 4.58 29.49 11.44
CA GLY A 587 4.15 29.50 10.03
C GLY A 587 3.04 28.45 9.78
N HIS A 588 1.84 28.92 9.44
CA HIS A 588 0.72 28.04 9.07
C HIS A 588 0.08 28.49 7.75
#